data_2ac3741ffb6e1f0c2b235f0954a9d403
#
_entry.id   2ac3741ffb6e1f0c2b235f0954a9d403
#
_cell.length_a   1.000
_cell.length_b   1.000
_cell.length_c   1.000
_cell.angle_alpha   90.00
_cell.angle_beta   90.00
_cell.angle_gamma   90.00
#
_symmetry.space_group_name_H-M   'P 1'
#
loop_
_entity.id
_entity.type
_entity.pdbx_description
1 polymer ?
#
loop_
_entity_poly.entity_id
_entity_poly.type
_entity_poly.pdbx_seq_one_letter_code
_entity_poly.pdbx_strand_id
1 'polypeptide(L)'
;MKRALVSNPPYNMQWEAPPFAQLQPRFADCYTVLPKSNANYAFVLTGLEKHDRCVYLLPGSVMSGKSKEETEIRKWLIEKNLVEAVIICPDNMFESTGIGTCIIILDKNKKNATTEMVDCRRKYKEEIREQNGQYGGASHTNRTYKKTIKVISEETMKEVIAAIEERKEIADFCKAVSIARMKEDKYTLLASHYLDMAEIDVEHRSYADIVNDINRVTREKNACKLTLNESLAKGMGFDVELYKQDQQDTGLNDFLVKLGADKLERQDYFTATKKKNEIKFENNSKEQLSSILVMILQNWKQHIYYLNQEENRYLAELRDALLPELMNGKIDLTEL
;
A
#
# COMPACT_ATOMS: atom_id res chain seq x y z
N MET A 1 -39.32 -7.89 -12.11
CA MET A 1 -38.69 -6.68 -11.54
C MET A 1 -37.22 -7.01 -11.32
N LYS A 2 -36.26 -6.31 -11.96
CA LYS A 2 -34.82 -6.55 -11.74
C LYS A 2 -34.48 -6.12 -10.32
N ARG A 3 -33.88 -7.02 -9.53
CA ARG A 3 -33.45 -6.74 -8.15
C ARG A 3 -32.00 -6.29 -8.16
N ALA A 4 -31.73 -5.09 -7.67
CA ALA A 4 -30.39 -4.55 -7.54
C ALA A 4 -29.98 -4.47 -6.05
N LEU A 5 -28.70 -4.70 -5.78
CA LEU A 5 -28.08 -4.58 -4.46
C LEU A 5 -26.92 -3.59 -4.55
N VAL A 6 -26.85 -2.66 -3.60
CA VAL A 6 -25.64 -1.86 -3.31
C VAL A 6 -25.23 -2.19 -1.89
N SER A 7 -23.97 -2.57 -1.70
CA SER A 7 -23.48 -3.04 -0.40
C SER A 7 -22.06 -2.59 -0.11
N ASN A 8 -21.83 -2.15 1.12
CA ASN A 8 -20.51 -1.90 1.71
C ASN A 8 -20.41 -2.84 2.95
N PRO A 9 -20.04 -4.11 2.77
CA PRO A 9 -19.96 -5.06 3.87
C PRO A 9 -18.75 -4.79 4.77
N PRO A 10 -18.71 -5.32 6.00
CA PRO A 10 -17.53 -5.25 6.86
C PRO A 10 -16.30 -5.86 6.18
N TYR A 11 -15.15 -5.11 6.15
CA TYR A 11 -13.95 -5.56 5.49
C TYR A 11 -13.18 -6.59 6.32
N ASN A 12 -12.73 -7.64 5.65
CA ASN A 12 -11.87 -8.69 6.23
C ASN A 12 -12.41 -9.28 7.53
N MET A 13 -13.74 -9.31 7.68
CA MET A 13 -14.39 -9.91 8.85
C MET A 13 -14.06 -11.40 8.91
N GLN A 14 -13.50 -11.85 10.02
CA GLN A 14 -13.32 -13.29 10.26
C GLN A 14 -14.66 -13.99 10.32
N TRP A 15 -14.73 -15.17 9.74
CA TRP A 15 -15.93 -15.99 9.80
C TRP A 15 -15.58 -17.47 9.73
N GLU A 16 -16.46 -18.31 10.23
CA GLU A 16 -16.39 -19.75 10.03
C GLU A 16 -17.49 -20.16 9.06
N ALA A 17 -17.12 -20.90 8.02
CA ALA A 17 -18.09 -21.47 7.13
C ALA A 17 -18.94 -22.48 7.93
N PRO A 18 -20.28 -22.36 7.89
CA PRO A 18 -21.13 -23.34 8.56
C PRO A 18 -20.89 -24.73 7.99
N PRO A 19 -21.15 -25.80 8.79
CA PRO A 19 -21.08 -27.15 8.27
C PRO A 19 -21.94 -27.27 7.00
N PHE A 20 -21.39 -27.93 5.98
CA PHE A 20 -22.03 -28.08 4.67
C PHE A 20 -22.34 -26.76 3.93
N ALA A 21 -21.51 -25.72 4.13
CA ALA A 21 -21.69 -24.43 3.47
C ALA A 21 -21.82 -24.57 1.94
N GLN A 22 -21.06 -25.49 1.33
CA GLN A 22 -21.12 -25.76 -0.11
C GLN A 22 -22.46 -26.29 -0.61
N LEU A 23 -23.34 -26.78 0.28
CA LEU A 23 -24.70 -27.20 -0.07
C LEU A 23 -25.73 -26.07 0.02
N GLN A 24 -25.33 -24.92 0.54
CA GLN A 24 -26.22 -23.76 0.58
C GLN A 24 -26.30 -23.13 -0.83
N PRO A 25 -27.53 -22.71 -1.26
CA PRO A 25 -27.74 -22.19 -2.63
C PRO A 25 -26.78 -21.09 -3.01
N ARG A 26 -26.44 -20.20 -2.06
CA ARG A 26 -25.50 -19.08 -2.28
C ARG A 26 -24.06 -19.49 -2.58
N PHE A 27 -23.67 -20.74 -2.30
CA PHE A 27 -22.31 -21.26 -2.53
C PHE A 27 -22.27 -22.45 -3.47
N ALA A 28 -23.44 -23.05 -3.75
CA ALA A 28 -23.53 -24.31 -4.49
C ALA A 28 -22.89 -24.27 -5.86
N ASP A 29 -23.03 -23.17 -6.58
CA ASP A 29 -22.49 -23.03 -7.93
C ASP A 29 -20.97 -22.78 -7.98
N CYS A 30 -20.37 -22.33 -6.87
CA CYS A 30 -18.96 -21.99 -6.83
C CYS A 30 -18.04 -23.15 -6.45
N TYR A 31 -18.57 -24.24 -5.92
CA TYR A 31 -17.90 -25.50 -5.53
C TYR A 31 -16.62 -25.32 -4.71
N THR A 32 -16.42 -24.21 -4.03
CA THR A 32 -15.24 -23.95 -3.21
C THR A 32 -15.61 -23.64 -1.77
N VAL A 33 -14.69 -23.95 -0.86
CA VAL A 33 -14.80 -23.52 0.53
C VAL A 33 -14.34 -22.08 0.62
N LEU A 34 -15.13 -21.25 1.28
CA LEU A 34 -14.76 -19.85 1.48
C LEU A 34 -13.57 -19.71 2.43
N PRO A 35 -12.70 -18.71 2.22
CA PRO A 35 -11.54 -18.52 3.08
C PRO A 35 -12.00 -18.22 4.52
N LYS A 36 -11.32 -18.83 5.50
CA LYS A 36 -11.61 -18.60 6.93
C LYS A 36 -11.11 -17.21 7.39
N SER A 37 -10.14 -16.65 6.68
CA SER A 37 -9.51 -15.38 7.03
C SER A 37 -10.42 -14.17 6.87
N ASN A 38 -11.39 -14.24 5.94
CA ASN A 38 -12.30 -13.12 5.67
C ASN A 38 -13.61 -13.58 5.03
N ALA A 39 -14.68 -12.82 5.26
CA ALA A 39 -16.02 -13.06 4.71
C ALA A 39 -16.32 -12.27 3.43
N ASN A 40 -15.34 -11.58 2.82
CA ASN A 40 -15.58 -10.67 1.71
C ASN A 40 -16.39 -11.33 0.58
N TYR A 41 -15.95 -12.49 0.11
CA TYR A 41 -16.63 -13.22 -0.94
C TYR A 41 -17.93 -13.92 -0.46
N ALA A 42 -18.09 -14.18 0.84
CA ALA A 42 -19.35 -14.70 1.38
C ALA A 42 -20.48 -13.69 1.20
N PHE A 43 -20.19 -12.41 1.43
CA PHE A 43 -21.14 -11.32 1.15
C PHE A 43 -21.46 -11.21 -0.34
N VAL A 44 -20.45 -11.30 -1.21
CA VAL A 44 -20.62 -11.24 -2.66
C VAL A 44 -21.55 -12.35 -3.15
N LEU A 45 -21.26 -13.58 -2.80
CA LEU A 45 -22.06 -14.75 -3.23
C LEU A 45 -23.48 -14.73 -2.65
N THR A 46 -23.63 -14.27 -1.39
CA THR A 46 -24.95 -14.14 -0.76
C THR A 46 -25.83 -13.10 -1.47
N GLY A 47 -25.26 -11.99 -1.90
CA GLY A 47 -26.00 -10.97 -2.64
C GLY A 47 -26.35 -11.43 -4.06
N LEU A 48 -25.42 -12.11 -4.73
CA LEU A 48 -25.66 -12.68 -6.06
C LEU A 48 -26.79 -13.72 -6.05
N GLU A 49 -26.95 -14.52 -5.00
CA GLU A 49 -28.06 -15.46 -4.90
C GLU A 49 -29.41 -14.77 -5.10
N LYS A 50 -29.60 -13.61 -4.48
CA LYS A 50 -30.90 -12.92 -4.33
C LYS A 50 -31.14 -11.80 -5.34
N HIS A 51 -30.09 -11.30 -6.00
CA HIS A 51 -30.17 -10.13 -6.87
C HIS A 51 -29.59 -10.40 -8.23
N ASP A 52 -30.09 -9.67 -9.23
CA ASP A 52 -29.62 -9.78 -10.61
C ASP A 52 -28.40 -8.90 -10.86
N ARG A 53 -28.34 -7.73 -10.22
CA ARG A 53 -27.23 -6.80 -10.29
C ARG A 53 -26.76 -6.40 -8.90
N CYS A 54 -25.46 -6.46 -8.68
CA CYS A 54 -24.84 -6.18 -7.38
C CYS A 54 -23.67 -5.21 -7.56
N VAL A 55 -23.62 -4.20 -6.71
CA VAL A 55 -22.51 -3.26 -6.61
C VAL A 55 -21.93 -3.37 -5.20
N TYR A 56 -20.68 -3.74 -5.11
CA TYR A 56 -19.98 -3.92 -3.84
C TYR A 56 -18.82 -2.96 -3.72
N LEU A 57 -18.71 -2.29 -2.58
CA LEU A 57 -17.50 -1.63 -2.16
C LEU A 57 -16.73 -2.59 -1.24
N LEU A 58 -15.51 -2.96 -1.64
CA LEU A 58 -14.72 -4.02 -1.01
C LEU A 58 -13.28 -3.56 -0.78
N PRO A 59 -12.53 -4.21 0.14
CA PRO A 59 -11.10 -3.95 0.26
C PRO A 59 -10.37 -4.41 -1.00
N GLY A 60 -9.33 -3.67 -1.39
CA GLY A 60 -8.57 -3.93 -2.62
C GLY A 60 -7.96 -5.34 -2.71
N SER A 61 -7.76 -6.00 -1.56
CA SER A 61 -7.25 -7.38 -1.52
C SER A 61 -8.12 -8.40 -2.26
N VAL A 62 -9.42 -8.15 -2.44
CA VAL A 62 -10.32 -9.08 -3.17
C VAL A 62 -9.95 -9.19 -4.65
N MET A 63 -9.31 -8.17 -5.23
CA MET A 63 -8.95 -8.16 -6.65
C MET A 63 -7.82 -9.16 -6.96
N SER A 64 -6.90 -9.38 -6.03
CA SER A 64 -5.66 -10.15 -6.26
C SER A 64 -5.27 -11.09 -5.13
N GLY A 65 -6.17 -11.36 -4.18
CA GLY A 65 -5.91 -12.29 -3.07
C GLY A 65 -5.38 -13.63 -3.56
N LYS A 66 -4.31 -14.12 -2.92
CA LYS A 66 -3.57 -15.31 -3.38
C LYS A 66 -4.09 -16.64 -2.80
N SER A 67 -5.11 -16.62 -1.94
CA SER A 67 -5.69 -17.86 -1.44
C SER A 67 -6.31 -18.66 -2.58
N LYS A 68 -6.24 -19.98 -2.49
CA LYS A 68 -6.80 -20.87 -3.50
C LYS A 68 -8.31 -20.65 -3.61
N GLU A 69 -8.98 -20.48 -2.49
CA GLU A 69 -10.42 -20.28 -2.40
C GLU A 69 -10.86 -19.00 -3.09
N GLU A 70 -10.19 -17.89 -2.82
CA GLU A 70 -10.50 -16.59 -3.45
C GLU A 70 -10.23 -16.63 -4.96
N THR A 71 -9.18 -17.33 -5.38
CA THR A 71 -8.84 -17.49 -6.80
C THR A 71 -9.92 -18.30 -7.52
N GLU A 72 -10.41 -19.40 -6.93
CA GLU A 72 -11.50 -20.20 -7.53
C GLU A 72 -12.81 -19.41 -7.60
N ILE A 73 -13.11 -18.55 -6.62
CA ILE A 73 -14.29 -17.70 -6.68
C ILE A 73 -14.15 -16.66 -7.79
N ARG A 74 -13.01 -15.98 -7.92
CA ARG A 74 -12.78 -15.06 -9.03
C ARG A 74 -12.89 -15.75 -10.37
N LYS A 75 -12.28 -16.91 -10.52
CA LYS A 75 -12.38 -17.76 -11.71
C LYS A 75 -13.85 -18.03 -12.06
N TRP A 76 -14.63 -18.49 -11.09
CA TRP A 76 -16.06 -18.75 -11.29
C TRP A 76 -16.82 -17.49 -11.73
N LEU A 77 -16.62 -16.35 -11.06
CA LEU A 77 -17.27 -15.09 -11.40
C LEU A 77 -16.93 -14.64 -12.85
N ILE A 78 -15.68 -14.79 -13.26
CA ILE A 78 -15.19 -14.40 -14.58
C ILE A 78 -15.69 -15.37 -15.64
N GLU A 79 -15.55 -16.68 -15.46
CA GLU A 79 -15.98 -17.70 -16.43
C GLU A 79 -17.49 -17.72 -16.65
N LYS A 80 -18.28 -17.39 -15.60
CA LYS A 80 -19.73 -17.18 -15.72
C LYS A 80 -20.12 -15.83 -16.30
N ASN A 81 -19.13 -15.01 -16.70
CA ASN A 81 -19.35 -13.68 -17.26
C ASN A 81 -20.18 -12.74 -16.38
N LEU A 82 -19.99 -12.81 -15.05
CA LEU A 82 -20.77 -12.05 -14.08
C LEU A 82 -20.16 -10.69 -13.76
N VAL A 83 -18.85 -10.52 -13.96
CA VAL A 83 -18.12 -9.28 -13.60
C VAL A 83 -18.33 -8.23 -14.70
N GLU A 84 -19.15 -7.24 -14.43
CA GLU A 84 -19.45 -6.12 -15.36
C GLU A 84 -18.31 -5.10 -15.37
N ALA A 85 -17.88 -4.66 -14.18
CA ALA A 85 -16.79 -3.72 -14.04
C ALA A 85 -16.06 -3.89 -12.70
N VAL A 86 -14.80 -3.50 -12.69
CA VAL A 86 -13.95 -3.36 -11.49
C VAL A 86 -13.33 -1.97 -11.50
N ILE A 87 -13.57 -1.19 -10.44
CA ILE A 87 -13.09 0.17 -10.30
C ILE A 87 -12.16 0.22 -9.08
N ILE A 88 -10.89 0.54 -9.28
CA ILE A 88 -9.96 0.82 -8.17
C ILE A 88 -10.23 2.24 -7.68
N CYS A 89 -10.51 2.36 -6.40
CA CYS A 89 -10.74 3.64 -5.75
C CYS A 89 -9.42 4.26 -5.26
N PRO A 90 -9.38 5.59 -5.07
CA PRO A 90 -8.29 6.23 -4.35
C PRO A 90 -8.11 5.65 -2.94
N ASP A 91 -6.90 5.65 -2.41
CA ASP A 91 -6.65 5.39 -1.00
C ASP A 91 -7.18 6.56 -0.13
N ASN A 92 -7.26 6.36 1.17
CA ASN A 92 -7.71 7.41 2.11
C ASN A 92 -9.07 8.04 1.78
N MET A 93 -10.01 7.28 1.19
CA MET A 93 -11.39 7.75 0.97
C MET A 93 -12.21 7.82 2.25
N PHE A 94 -11.82 7.09 3.29
CA PHE A 94 -12.59 6.99 4.54
C PHE A 94 -11.88 7.67 5.70
N GLU A 95 -12.69 8.21 6.59
CA GLU A 95 -12.19 8.86 7.79
C GLU A 95 -11.52 7.88 8.75
N SER A 96 -12.06 6.67 8.88
CA SER A 96 -11.64 5.66 9.85
C SER A 96 -10.49 4.77 9.39
N THR A 97 -10.20 4.70 8.07
CA THR A 97 -9.18 3.80 7.53
C THR A 97 -8.53 4.36 6.28
N GLY A 98 -7.24 4.07 6.09
CA GLY A 98 -6.49 4.35 4.84
C GLY A 98 -6.49 3.18 3.86
N ILE A 99 -7.28 2.13 4.09
CA ILE A 99 -7.30 0.93 3.24
C ILE A 99 -7.77 1.30 1.84
N GLY A 100 -6.98 0.92 0.82
CA GLY A 100 -7.38 1.01 -0.57
C GLY A 100 -8.57 0.09 -0.84
N THR A 101 -9.57 0.63 -1.53
CA THR A 101 -10.82 -0.08 -1.84
C THR A 101 -11.04 -0.21 -3.32
N CYS A 102 -11.96 -1.09 -3.70
CA CYS A 102 -12.44 -1.23 -5.06
C CYS A 102 -13.96 -1.37 -5.08
N ILE A 103 -14.57 -0.96 -6.19
CA ILE A 103 -15.97 -1.24 -6.48
C ILE A 103 -16.01 -2.38 -7.49
N ILE A 104 -16.76 -3.43 -7.17
CA ILE A 104 -17.03 -4.55 -8.08
C ILE A 104 -18.50 -4.52 -8.45
N ILE A 105 -18.78 -4.45 -9.75
CA ILE A 105 -20.14 -4.51 -10.31
C ILE A 105 -20.32 -5.88 -10.92
N LEU A 106 -21.35 -6.59 -10.46
CA LEU A 106 -21.75 -7.90 -10.95
C LEU A 106 -23.14 -7.81 -11.58
N ASP A 107 -23.33 -8.43 -12.75
CA ASP A 107 -24.62 -8.47 -13.43
C ASP A 107 -24.85 -9.85 -14.06
N LYS A 108 -25.92 -10.56 -13.63
CA LYS A 108 -26.35 -11.84 -14.20
C LYS A 108 -26.88 -11.72 -15.63
N ASN A 109 -27.33 -10.53 -16.01
CA ASN A 109 -27.88 -10.24 -17.33
C ASN A 109 -26.86 -9.58 -18.28
N LYS A 110 -25.57 -9.62 -17.92
CA LYS A 110 -24.50 -9.07 -18.71
C LYS A 110 -24.47 -9.71 -20.10
N LYS A 111 -24.45 -8.86 -21.13
CA LYS A 111 -24.44 -9.30 -22.55
C LYS A 111 -23.03 -9.26 -23.15
N ASN A 112 -22.19 -8.39 -22.66
CA ASN A 112 -20.84 -8.19 -23.17
C ASN A 112 -19.90 -9.27 -22.62
N ALA A 113 -18.96 -9.73 -23.44
CA ALA A 113 -17.96 -10.71 -23.05
C ALA A 113 -16.70 -10.09 -22.42
N THR A 114 -16.73 -8.78 -22.17
CA THR A 114 -15.60 -8.05 -21.56
C THR A 114 -15.96 -7.48 -20.21
N THR A 115 -14.99 -7.35 -19.31
CA THR A 115 -15.12 -6.65 -18.05
C THR A 115 -14.45 -5.30 -18.15
N GLU A 116 -15.12 -4.23 -17.73
CA GLU A 116 -14.52 -2.91 -17.70
C GLU A 116 -13.61 -2.77 -16.47
N MET A 117 -12.35 -2.50 -16.73
CA MET A 117 -11.33 -2.24 -15.69
C MET A 117 -11.08 -0.74 -15.62
N VAL A 118 -11.29 -0.13 -14.45
CA VAL A 118 -11.18 1.32 -14.25
C VAL A 118 -10.26 1.63 -13.09
N ASP A 119 -9.37 2.59 -13.26
CA ASP A 119 -8.47 3.05 -12.20
C ASP A 119 -8.73 4.52 -11.86
N CYS A 120 -9.31 4.75 -10.69
CA CYS A 120 -9.60 6.10 -10.18
C CYS A 120 -8.56 6.58 -9.17
N ARG A 121 -7.45 5.87 -8.95
CA ARG A 121 -6.46 6.23 -7.92
C ARG A 121 -5.86 7.62 -8.11
N ARG A 122 -5.83 8.13 -9.35
CA ARG A 122 -5.32 9.47 -9.70
C ARG A 122 -6.44 10.47 -9.98
N LYS A 123 -7.72 10.06 -9.98
CA LYS A 123 -8.88 10.92 -10.28
C LYS A 123 -9.68 11.23 -9.02
N TYR A 124 -9.15 12.09 -8.18
CA TYR A 124 -9.79 12.50 -6.92
C TYR A 124 -9.63 13.99 -6.67
N LYS A 125 -10.46 14.50 -5.75
CA LYS A 125 -10.29 15.80 -5.11
C LYS A 125 -9.96 15.57 -3.64
N GLU A 126 -9.13 16.43 -3.06
CA GLU A 126 -8.84 16.38 -1.64
C GLU A 126 -9.82 17.24 -0.87
N GLU A 127 -10.41 16.68 0.17
CA GLU A 127 -11.27 17.37 1.12
C GLU A 127 -10.70 17.27 2.51
N ILE A 128 -10.68 18.39 3.22
CA ILE A 128 -10.29 18.41 4.63
C ILE A 128 -11.57 18.24 5.47
N ARG A 129 -11.64 17.15 6.23
CA ARG A 129 -12.73 16.89 7.18
C ARG A 129 -12.26 16.99 8.61
N GLU A 130 -13.10 17.59 9.44
CA GLU A 130 -12.86 17.64 10.88
C GLU A 130 -13.41 16.39 11.54
N GLN A 131 -12.57 15.73 12.32
CA GLN A 131 -12.94 14.54 13.10
C GLN A 131 -12.90 14.83 14.58
N ASN A 132 -13.95 14.49 15.28
CA ASN A 132 -13.93 14.45 16.75
C ASN A 132 -13.20 13.19 17.19
N GLY A 133 -12.12 13.35 17.96
CA GLY A 133 -11.29 12.24 18.40
C GLY A 133 -12.06 11.27 19.29
N GLN A 134 -12.50 10.16 18.72
CA GLN A 134 -13.15 9.04 19.41
C GLN A 134 -12.29 7.77 19.38
N TYR A 135 -10.97 7.88 19.32
CA TYR A 135 -10.11 6.70 19.32
C TYR A 135 -9.15 6.66 20.51
N GLY A 136 -9.40 5.70 21.38
CA GLY A 136 -8.46 5.18 22.34
C GLY A 136 -8.58 5.77 23.74
N GLY A 137 -9.11 4.98 24.64
CA GLY A 137 -8.92 4.95 26.09
C GLY A 137 -8.69 6.27 26.82
N ALA A 138 -9.60 6.64 27.68
CA ALA A 138 -9.43 7.54 28.84
C ALA A 138 -8.85 8.97 28.66
N SER A 139 -8.64 9.47 27.46
CA SER A 139 -8.32 10.89 27.29
C SER A 139 -9.54 11.63 26.78
N HIS A 140 -10.26 12.26 27.70
CA HIS A 140 -11.38 13.18 27.46
C HIS A 140 -10.92 14.51 26.84
N THR A 141 -10.15 14.48 25.78
CA THR A 141 -9.80 15.69 25.05
C THR A 141 -10.70 15.81 23.85
N ASN A 142 -11.64 16.78 23.88
CA ASN A 142 -12.39 17.28 22.72
C ASN A 142 -11.43 17.91 21.69
N ARG A 143 -10.48 17.12 21.18
CA ARG A 143 -9.58 17.57 20.12
C ARG A 143 -10.19 17.23 18.78
N THR A 144 -10.46 18.26 18.01
CA THR A 144 -10.83 18.13 16.59
C THR A 144 -9.56 17.92 15.78
N TYR A 145 -9.49 16.85 15.02
CA TYR A 145 -8.39 16.58 14.10
C TYR A 145 -8.86 16.89 12.68
N LYS A 146 -8.02 17.58 11.93
CA LYS A 146 -8.24 17.74 10.48
C LYS A 146 -7.60 16.56 9.76
N LYS A 147 -8.40 15.84 8.99
CA LYS A 147 -7.93 14.75 8.13
C LYS A 147 -8.23 15.08 6.67
N THR A 148 -7.22 14.99 5.83
CA THR A 148 -7.40 15.06 4.39
C THR A 148 -7.88 13.71 3.89
N ILE A 149 -9.02 13.68 3.21
CA ILE A 149 -9.57 12.49 2.53
C ILE A 149 -9.62 12.74 1.04
N LYS A 150 -9.55 11.67 0.27
CA LYS A 150 -9.69 11.70 -1.19
C LYS A 150 -11.12 11.36 -1.58
N VAL A 151 -11.72 12.18 -2.40
CA VAL A 151 -13.13 12.03 -2.83
C VAL A 151 -13.19 11.95 -4.34
N ILE A 152 -13.93 10.99 -4.87
CA ILE A 152 -14.24 10.91 -6.29
C ILE A 152 -15.28 11.98 -6.62
N SER A 153 -14.98 12.88 -7.56
CA SER A 153 -15.90 13.96 -7.94
C SER A 153 -17.09 13.44 -8.76
N GLU A 154 -18.16 14.22 -8.83
CA GLU A 154 -19.30 13.87 -9.65
C GLU A 154 -18.93 13.78 -11.15
N GLU A 155 -18.00 14.61 -11.61
CA GLU A 155 -17.48 14.54 -12.98
C GLU A 155 -16.77 13.22 -13.23
N THR A 156 -15.88 12.82 -12.32
CA THR A 156 -15.17 11.52 -12.39
C THR A 156 -16.16 10.35 -12.33
N MET A 157 -17.21 10.44 -11.49
CA MET A 157 -18.26 9.40 -11.48
C MET A 157 -18.99 9.29 -12.81
N LYS A 158 -19.30 10.41 -13.46
CA LYS A 158 -19.91 10.40 -14.83
C LYS A 158 -18.96 9.79 -15.86
N GLU A 159 -17.65 10.09 -15.79
CA GLU A 159 -16.66 9.47 -16.67
C GLU A 159 -16.58 7.95 -16.46
N VAL A 160 -16.62 7.48 -15.23
CA VAL A 160 -16.61 6.04 -14.88
C VAL A 160 -17.87 5.37 -15.43
N ILE A 161 -19.04 5.98 -15.25
CA ILE A 161 -20.31 5.43 -15.78
C ILE A 161 -20.25 5.35 -17.30
N ALA A 162 -19.82 6.43 -17.97
CA ALA A 162 -19.68 6.45 -19.42
C ALA A 162 -18.65 5.41 -19.91
N ALA A 163 -17.54 5.21 -19.21
CA ALA A 163 -16.56 4.18 -19.53
C ALA A 163 -17.18 2.78 -19.48
N ILE A 164 -17.98 2.49 -18.47
CA ILE A 164 -18.64 1.19 -18.30
C ILE A 164 -19.72 0.96 -19.37
N GLU A 165 -20.54 1.98 -19.66
CA GLU A 165 -21.65 1.86 -20.60
C GLU A 165 -21.19 1.77 -22.06
N GLU A 166 -20.19 2.57 -22.42
CA GLU A 166 -19.67 2.70 -23.78
C GLU A 166 -18.46 1.79 -24.07
N ARG A 167 -17.92 1.10 -23.04
CA ARG A 167 -16.70 0.25 -23.13
C ARG A 167 -15.52 1.04 -23.70
N LYS A 168 -15.26 2.19 -23.09
CA LYS A 168 -14.17 3.06 -23.52
C LYS A 168 -12.81 2.48 -23.16
N GLU A 169 -11.84 2.71 -24.03
CA GLU A 169 -10.43 2.46 -23.75
C GLU A 169 -9.70 3.79 -23.67
N ILE A 170 -9.25 4.14 -22.48
CA ILE A 170 -8.51 5.37 -22.20
C ILE A 170 -7.28 4.96 -21.39
N ALA A 171 -6.09 5.26 -21.91
CA ALA A 171 -4.83 4.98 -21.22
C ALA A 171 -4.85 5.52 -19.77
N ASP A 172 -4.25 4.80 -18.83
CA ASP A 172 -4.21 5.10 -17.39
C ASP A 172 -5.58 5.19 -16.68
N PHE A 173 -6.69 4.99 -17.40
CA PHE A 173 -8.00 5.15 -16.78
C PHE A 173 -8.91 3.96 -16.92
N CYS A 174 -9.19 3.48 -18.14
CA CYS A 174 -10.13 2.38 -18.34
C CYS A 174 -9.83 1.54 -19.58
N LYS A 175 -10.15 0.23 -19.48
CA LYS A 175 -9.99 -0.73 -20.57
C LYS A 175 -10.99 -1.87 -20.45
N ALA A 176 -11.58 -2.26 -21.58
CA ALA A 176 -12.44 -3.44 -21.67
C ALA A 176 -11.59 -4.71 -21.85
N VAL A 177 -11.58 -5.58 -20.84
CA VAL A 177 -10.74 -6.79 -20.81
C VAL A 177 -11.56 -8.05 -21.06
N SER A 178 -11.11 -8.89 -21.98
CA SER A 178 -11.77 -10.14 -22.31
C SER A 178 -11.57 -11.22 -21.24
N ILE A 179 -12.51 -12.17 -21.16
CA ILE A 179 -12.40 -13.35 -20.27
C ILE A 179 -11.14 -14.15 -20.59
N ALA A 180 -10.77 -14.28 -21.88
CA ALA A 180 -9.57 -14.99 -22.31
C ALA A 180 -8.31 -14.37 -21.68
N ARG A 181 -8.19 -13.04 -21.77
CA ARG A 181 -7.05 -12.32 -21.18
C ARG A 181 -7.02 -12.46 -19.65
N MET A 182 -8.15 -12.32 -18.96
CA MET A 182 -8.20 -12.52 -17.50
C MET A 182 -7.81 -13.95 -17.08
N LYS A 183 -8.11 -14.95 -17.92
CA LYS A 183 -7.71 -16.35 -17.69
C LYS A 183 -6.19 -16.53 -17.82
N GLU A 184 -5.57 -15.94 -18.82
CA GLU A 184 -4.10 -15.93 -18.98
C GLU A 184 -3.41 -15.30 -17.76
N ASP A 185 -3.97 -14.24 -17.24
CA ASP A 185 -3.50 -13.50 -16.07
C ASP A 185 -4.01 -14.09 -14.72
N LYS A 186 -4.27 -15.40 -14.68
CA LYS A 186 -4.64 -16.14 -13.47
C LYS A 186 -5.85 -15.56 -12.72
N TYR A 187 -6.82 -15.05 -13.47
CA TYR A 187 -8.09 -14.52 -12.95
C TYR A 187 -7.91 -13.37 -11.95
N THR A 188 -6.89 -12.54 -12.11
CA THR A 188 -6.79 -11.30 -11.33
C THR A 188 -7.88 -10.33 -11.75
N LEU A 189 -8.42 -9.58 -10.78
CA LEU A 189 -9.35 -8.47 -11.01
C LEU A 189 -8.67 -7.12 -10.79
N LEU A 190 -7.36 -7.10 -10.67
CA LEU A 190 -6.59 -5.89 -10.45
C LEU A 190 -6.59 -5.04 -11.72
N ALA A 191 -7.44 -4.00 -11.77
CA ALA A 191 -7.63 -3.20 -12.99
C ALA A 191 -6.32 -2.58 -13.50
N SER A 192 -5.44 -2.11 -12.61
CA SER A 192 -4.13 -1.56 -13.00
C SER A 192 -3.21 -2.55 -13.71
N HIS A 193 -3.48 -3.85 -13.64
CA HIS A 193 -2.71 -4.88 -14.37
C HIS A 193 -3.03 -4.89 -15.88
N TYR A 194 -4.22 -4.41 -16.26
CA TYR A 194 -4.72 -4.47 -17.62
C TYR A 194 -4.64 -3.14 -18.36
N LEU A 195 -4.48 -2.05 -17.63
CA LEU A 195 -4.43 -0.73 -18.22
C LEU A 195 -3.09 -0.49 -18.89
N ASP A 196 -3.12 0.06 -20.08
CA ASP A 196 -1.94 0.58 -20.74
C ASP A 196 -1.55 1.86 -19.98
N MET A 197 -0.38 1.85 -19.36
CA MET A 197 0.14 3.04 -18.70
C MET A 197 0.48 4.07 -19.77
N ALA A 198 -0.04 5.29 -19.66
CA ALA A 198 0.51 6.38 -20.43
C ALA A 198 2.00 6.52 -20.08
N GLU A 199 2.85 6.67 -21.08
CA GLU A 199 4.25 7.00 -20.84
C GLU A 199 4.27 8.36 -20.13
N ILE A 200 4.36 8.31 -18.80
CA ILE A 200 4.59 9.51 -18.02
C ILE A 200 6.10 9.73 -18.10
N ASP A 201 6.49 10.61 -18.99
CA ASP A 201 7.84 11.14 -18.99
C ASP A 201 7.94 12.06 -17.77
N VAL A 202 8.30 11.47 -16.63
CA VAL A 202 8.51 12.23 -15.39
C VAL A 202 9.92 12.81 -15.50
N GLU A 203 10.02 14.10 -15.72
CA GLU A 203 11.29 14.80 -15.52
C GLU A 203 11.68 14.63 -14.05
N HIS A 204 12.63 13.79 -13.80
CA HIS A 204 13.25 13.62 -12.50
C HIS A 204 14.73 13.97 -12.57
N ARG A 205 15.32 14.31 -11.42
CA ARG A 205 16.77 14.46 -11.29
C ARG A 205 17.45 13.14 -11.65
N SER A 206 18.72 13.21 -12.05
CA SER A 206 19.47 11.99 -12.33
C SER A 206 19.50 11.06 -11.12
N TYR A 207 19.42 9.77 -11.34
CA TYR A 207 19.54 8.78 -10.25
C TYR A 207 20.85 8.95 -9.49
N ALA A 208 21.94 9.29 -10.19
CA ALA A 208 23.23 9.58 -9.59
C ALA A 208 23.15 10.72 -8.58
N ASP A 209 22.49 11.82 -8.92
CA ASP A 209 22.34 12.98 -8.02
C ASP A 209 21.51 12.65 -6.79
N ILE A 210 20.40 11.91 -6.97
CA ILE A 210 19.52 11.50 -5.86
C ILE A 210 20.28 10.57 -4.91
N VAL A 211 20.98 9.55 -5.45
CA VAL A 211 21.77 8.60 -4.67
C VAL A 211 22.92 9.27 -3.94
N ASN A 212 23.60 10.22 -4.59
CA ASN A 212 24.67 11.01 -3.96
C ASN A 212 24.15 11.81 -2.76
N ASP A 213 22.97 12.42 -2.87
CA ASP A 213 22.34 13.12 -1.74
C ASP A 213 21.94 12.16 -0.61
N ILE A 214 21.40 10.98 -0.92
CA ILE A 214 21.13 9.95 0.08
C ILE A 214 22.41 9.54 0.80
N ASN A 215 23.48 9.25 0.05
CA ASN A 215 24.75 8.82 0.61
C ASN A 215 25.40 9.93 1.46
N ARG A 216 25.28 11.20 1.05
CA ARG A 216 25.73 12.34 1.85
C ARG A 216 25.02 12.38 3.20
N VAL A 217 23.68 12.34 3.22
CA VAL A 217 22.90 12.37 4.44
C VAL A 217 23.19 11.13 5.31
N THR A 218 23.36 9.97 4.69
CA THR A 218 23.72 8.72 5.39
C THR A 218 25.07 8.85 6.09
N ARG A 219 26.08 9.39 5.41
CA ARG A 219 27.42 9.65 6.01
C ARG A 219 27.34 10.62 7.18
N GLU A 220 26.60 11.73 7.05
CA GLU A 220 26.39 12.68 8.13
C GLU A 220 25.69 12.03 9.35
N LYS A 221 24.64 11.22 9.09
CA LYS A 221 23.98 10.45 10.15
C LYS A 221 24.91 9.48 10.84
N ASN A 222 25.70 8.75 10.07
CA ASN A 222 26.64 7.77 10.60
C ASN A 222 27.75 8.45 11.40
N ALA A 223 28.29 9.56 10.93
CA ALA A 223 29.27 10.35 11.67
C ALA A 223 28.72 10.83 13.01
N CYS A 224 27.48 11.36 13.04
CA CYS A 224 26.84 11.77 14.28
C CYS A 224 26.62 10.60 15.26
N LYS A 225 26.13 9.46 14.75
CA LYS A 225 25.90 8.25 15.55
C LYS A 225 27.21 7.68 16.07
N LEU A 226 28.23 7.59 15.21
CA LEU A 226 29.51 7.03 15.54
C LEU A 226 30.22 7.85 16.62
N THR A 227 30.28 9.17 16.45
CA THR A 227 30.91 10.08 17.41
C THR A 227 30.30 9.94 18.81
N LEU A 228 28.98 9.92 18.90
CA LEU A 228 28.30 9.75 20.17
C LEU A 228 28.52 8.34 20.75
N ASN A 229 28.34 7.32 19.92
CA ASN A 229 28.42 5.92 20.38
C ASN A 229 29.85 5.54 20.73
N GLU A 230 30.86 5.97 19.98
CA GLU A 230 32.27 5.74 20.35
C GLU A 230 32.65 6.41 21.65
N SER A 231 32.20 7.65 21.85
CA SER A 231 32.45 8.36 23.11
C SER A 231 31.81 7.66 24.30
N LEU A 232 30.58 7.17 24.14
CA LEU A 232 29.86 6.42 25.16
C LEU A 232 30.48 5.03 25.38
N ALA A 233 30.77 4.30 24.29
CA ALA A 233 31.36 2.96 24.40
C ALA A 233 32.74 2.99 25.04
N LYS A 234 33.61 3.95 24.66
CA LYS A 234 34.91 4.17 25.27
C LYS A 234 34.78 4.50 26.77
N GLY A 235 33.82 5.38 27.10
CA GLY A 235 33.52 5.70 28.51
C GLY A 235 33.01 4.51 29.34
N MET A 236 32.44 3.50 28.70
CA MET A 236 31.92 2.28 29.30
C MET A 236 32.88 1.08 29.16
N GLY A 237 34.02 1.24 28.48
CA GLY A 237 35.01 0.17 28.28
C GLY A 237 34.65 -0.85 27.21
N PHE A 238 33.75 -0.52 26.26
CA PHE A 238 33.39 -1.40 25.14
C PHE A 238 34.28 -1.16 23.93
N ASP A 239 34.57 -2.24 23.19
CA ASP A 239 35.22 -2.20 21.89
C ASP A 239 34.20 -1.96 20.79
N VAL A 240 34.34 -0.82 20.11
CA VAL A 240 33.41 -0.36 19.06
C VAL A 240 33.50 -1.19 17.79
N GLU A 241 34.65 -1.77 17.48
CA GLU A 241 34.87 -2.54 16.24
C GLU A 241 34.05 -3.85 16.23
N LEU A 242 33.75 -4.43 17.38
CA LEU A 242 32.92 -5.64 17.50
C LEU A 242 31.47 -5.46 17.04
N TYR A 243 31.02 -4.20 16.90
CA TYR A 243 29.63 -3.88 16.53
C TYR A 243 29.45 -3.42 15.09
N LYS A 244 30.53 -3.33 14.32
CA LYS A 244 30.48 -3.04 12.88
C LYS A 244 30.05 -4.31 12.16
N GLN A 245 28.79 -4.40 11.76
CA GLN A 245 28.29 -5.51 10.94
C GLN A 245 28.32 -5.14 9.45
N ASP A 246 29.02 -5.96 8.68
CA ASP A 246 29.06 -5.88 7.24
C ASP A 246 27.87 -6.68 6.68
N GLN A 247 26.78 -6.01 6.34
CA GLN A 247 25.67 -6.65 5.66
C GLN A 247 25.65 -6.22 4.20
N GLN A 248 25.70 -7.15 3.28
CA GLN A 248 25.61 -6.89 1.84
C GLN A 248 24.17 -7.01 1.37
N ASP A 249 23.63 -5.93 0.82
CA ASP A 249 22.38 -5.92 0.08
C ASP A 249 22.72 -5.70 -1.40
N THR A 250 22.77 -6.74 -2.16
CA THR A 250 23.37 -6.70 -3.47
C THR A 250 22.38 -6.24 -4.54
N GLY A 251 21.12 -6.66 -4.48
CA GLY A 251 20.18 -6.48 -5.57
C GLY A 251 19.90 -5.02 -5.96
N LEU A 252 19.45 -4.18 -5.01
CA LEU A 252 19.15 -2.77 -5.30
C LEU A 252 20.40 -1.99 -5.72
N ASN A 253 21.55 -2.24 -5.06
CA ASN A 253 22.79 -1.55 -5.37
C ASN A 253 23.33 -1.90 -6.75
N ASP A 254 23.24 -3.15 -7.17
CA ASP A 254 23.67 -3.57 -8.52
C ASP A 254 22.78 -2.95 -9.59
N PHE A 255 21.49 -2.79 -9.29
CA PHE A 255 20.56 -2.11 -10.17
C PHE A 255 20.87 -0.61 -10.30
N LEU A 256 21.11 0.10 -9.18
CA LEU A 256 21.46 1.51 -9.19
C LEU A 256 22.76 1.76 -9.99
N VAL A 257 23.75 0.88 -9.90
CA VAL A 257 24.97 0.96 -10.71
C VAL A 257 24.67 0.82 -12.20
N LYS A 258 23.76 -0.07 -12.61
CA LYS A 258 23.31 -0.18 -14.01
C LYS A 258 22.63 1.10 -14.51
N LEU A 259 21.97 1.86 -13.64
CA LEU A 259 21.37 3.17 -13.94
C LEU A 259 22.38 4.33 -13.89
N GLY A 260 23.67 4.06 -13.71
CA GLY A 260 24.73 5.07 -13.65
C GLY A 260 24.84 5.81 -12.31
N ALA A 261 24.22 5.26 -11.24
CA ALA A 261 24.34 5.78 -9.88
C ALA A 261 25.36 5.00 -9.06
N ASP A 262 25.86 5.61 -7.98
CA ASP A 262 26.68 4.91 -7.00
C ASP A 262 25.80 3.96 -6.16
N LYS A 263 26.46 3.03 -5.46
CA LYS A 263 25.79 2.17 -4.47
C LYS A 263 25.29 3.02 -3.30
N LEU A 264 24.09 2.68 -2.79
CA LEU A 264 23.60 3.26 -1.53
C LEU A 264 24.51 2.84 -0.37
N GLU A 265 24.96 3.80 0.40
CA GLU A 265 25.75 3.53 1.60
C GLU A 265 24.82 3.08 2.75
N ARG A 266 25.31 2.15 3.56
CA ARG A 266 24.53 1.61 4.67
C ARG A 266 24.73 2.36 5.97
N GLN A 267 23.68 2.32 6.80
CA GLN A 267 23.61 3.01 8.09
C GLN A 267 24.14 2.21 9.28
N ASP A 268 24.64 1.00 9.13
CA ASP A 268 24.75 0.04 10.22
C ASP A 268 26.10 0.04 10.90
N TYR A 269 26.39 1.11 11.61
CA TYR A 269 27.52 1.08 12.55
C TYR A 269 27.09 0.65 13.97
N PHE A 270 25.80 0.83 14.34
CA PHE A 270 25.24 0.40 15.60
C PHE A 270 23.75 0.07 15.44
N THR A 271 23.41 -1.19 15.59
CA THR A 271 22.03 -1.58 15.88
C THR A 271 21.79 -1.40 17.36
N ALA A 272 21.19 -0.29 17.76
CA ALA A 272 20.50 -0.25 19.03
C ALA A 272 19.43 -1.34 19.01
N THR A 273 19.52 -2.28 19.96
CA THR A 273 18.55 -3.36 20.08
C THR A 273 17.13 -2.84 20.03
N LYS A 274 16.30 -3.44 19.21
CA LYS A 274 14.94 -3.05 18.80
C LYS A 274 13.91 -2.77 19.90
N LYS A 275 14.32 -2.59 21.15
CA LYS A 275 13.34 -2.53 22.24
C LYS A 275 13.30 -1.27 23.06
N LYS A 276 14.04 -0.25 22.84
CA LYS A 276 13.84 1.10 23.43
C LYS A 276 15.06 1.97 23.14
N ASN A 277 14.83 3.11 22.53
CA ASN A 277 15.79 4.22 22.43
C ASN A 277 16.06 4.89 23.80
N GLU A 278 16.05 4.12 24.90
CA GLU A 278 16.37 4.61 26.23
C GLU A 278 17.72 4.02 26.64
N ILE A 279 18.77 4.84 26.51
CA ILE A 279 20.01 4.60 27.21
C ILE A 279 19.77 5.11 28.61
N LYS A 280 19.58 4.20 29.58
CA LYS A 280 19.54 4.55 31.00
C LYS A 280 20.96 4.59 31.54
N PHE A 281 21.40 5.77 31.91
CA PHE A 281 22.63 5.95 32.68
C PHE A 281 22.24 6.09 34.15
N GLU A 282 22.49 5.06 34.94
CA GLU A 282 22.35 5.11 36.38
C GLU A 282 23.73 5.20 37.03
N ASN A 283 24.02 6.34 37.61
CA ASN A 283 25.13 6.45 38.55
C ASN A 283 24.74 7.35 39.73
N ASN A 284 25.49 7.25 40.84
CA ASN A 284 25.19 7.85 42.14
C ASN A 284 25.26 9.38 42.21
N SER A 285 25.66 10.08 41.14
CA SER A 285 25.74 11.55 41.06
C SER A 285 24.74 12.15 40.05
N LYS A 286 23.51 11.76 40.17
CA LYS A 286 22.41 11.90 39.20
C LYS A 286 22.11 13.30 38.67
N GLU A 287 22.40 14.39 39.35
CA GLU A 287 21.83 15.67 39.00
C GLU A 287 22.67 16.55 38.06
N GLN A 288 24.00 16.54 38.16
CA GLN A 288 24.85 17.41 37.31
C GLN A 288 25.27 16.77 35.99
N LEU A 289 25.46 15.45 35.93
CA LEU A 289 25.74 14.72 34.67
C LEU A 289 24.49 14.59 33.82
N SER A 290 23.30 14.56 34.41
CA SER A 290 22.05 14.40 33.70
C SER A 290 21.72 15.61 32.81
N SER A 291 21.99 16.85 33.23
CA SER A 291 21.60 18.05 32.45
C SER A 291 22.47 18.25 31.19
N ILE A 292 23.78 18.06 31.27
CA ILE A 292 24.66 18.17 30.11
C ILE A 292 24.45 17.00 29.14
N LEU A 293 24.33 15.78 29.68
CA LEU A 293 24.05 14.59 28.86
C LEU A 293 22.67 14.67 28.19
N VAL A 294 21.64 15.12 28.90
CA VAL A 294 20.31 15.35 28.35
C VAL A 294 20.34 16.41 27.25
N MET A 295 21.09 17.49 27.44
CA MET A 295 21.25 18.52 26.41
C MET A 295 21.99 18.00 25.16
N ILE A 296 23.06 17.24 25.35
CA ILE A 296 23.79 16.59 24.23
C ILE A 296 22.89 15.61 23.50
N LEU A 297 22.16 14.74 24.24
CA LEU A 297 21.23 13.78 23.65
C LEU A 297 20.04 14.46 22.94
N GLN A 298 19.54 15.58 23.46
CA GLN A 298 18.49 16.35 22.81
C GLN A 298 18.98 16.97 21.50
N ASN A 299 20.17 17.61 21.51
CA ASN A 299 20.76 18.18 20.30
C ASN A 299 21.07 17.10 19.27
N TRP A 300 21.62 15.99 19.69
CA TRP A 300 21.88 14.84 18.82
C TRP A 300 20.58 14.25 18.24
N LYS A 301 19.55 14.03 19.08
CA LYS A 301 18.25 13.54 18.65
C LYS A 301 17.60 14.49 17.64
N GLN A 302 17.72 15.80 17.86
CA GLN A 302 17.16 16.79 16.97
C GLN A 302 17.90 16.82 15.62
N HIS A 303 19.22 16.74 15.63
CA HIS A 303 20.02 16.69 14.43
C HIS A 303 19.74 15.41 13.61
N ILE A 304 19.73 14.24 14.24
CA ILE A 304 19.35 12.98 13.62
C ILE A 304 17.90 13.01 13.09
N TYR A 305 17.00 13.69 13.78
CA TYR A 305 15.62 13.85 13.30
C TYR A 305 15.57 14.62 11.97
N TYR A 306 16.30 15.73 11.84
CA TYR A 306 16.38 16.47 10.60
C TYR A 306 17.04 15.67 9.47
N LEU A 307 18.13 14.98 9.76
CA LEU A 307 18.80 14.11 8.77
C LEU A 307 17.87 12.97 8.31
N ASN A 308 17.07 12.38 9.21
CA ASN A 308 16.08 11.38 8.84
C ASN A 308 14.96 11.95 7.95
N GLN A 309 14.54 13.19 8.19
CA GLN A 309 13.55 13.84 7.31
C GLN A 309 14.12 14.10 5.92
N GLU A 310 15.36 14.56 5.86
CA GLU A 310 16.06 14.81 4.60
C GLU A 310 16.26 13.51 3.81
N GLU A 311 16.71 12.44 4.47
CA GLU A 311 16.84 11.11 3.87
C GLU A 311 15.50 10.60 3.33
N ASN A 312 14.42 10.69 4.14
CA ASN A 312 13.10 10.26 3.71
C ASN A 312 12.60 11.04 2.48
N ARG A 313 12.96 12.32 2.37
CA ARG A 313 12.64 13.12 1.19
C ARG A 313 13.34 12.58 -0.05
N TYR A 314 14.65 12.30 0.02
CA TYR A 314 15.40 11.75 -1.11
C TYR A 314 14.99 10.31 -1.44
N LEU A 315 14.70 9.49 -0.45
CA LEU A 315 14.14 8.14 -0.69
C LEU A 315 12.77 8.19 -1.36
N ALA A 316 11.92 9.16 -1.00
CA ALA A 316 10.66 9.39 -1.70
C ALA A 316 10.88 9.84 -3.15
N GLU A 317 11.83 10.76 -3.37
CA GLU A 317 12.23 11.21 -4.71
C GLU A 317 12.74 10.05 -5.57
N LEU A 318 13.60 9.20 -5.03
CA LEU A 318 14.09 7.99 -5.71
C LEU A 318 12.96 7.02 -6.05
N ARG A 319 12.05 6.77 -5.10
CA ARG A 319 10.87 5.94 -5.33
C ARG A 319 10.01 6.51 -6.46
N ASP A 320 9.74 7.80 -6.42
CA ASP A 320 8.83 8.45 -7.37
C ASP A 320 9.45 8.54 -8.77
N ALA A 321 10.79 8.58 -8.87
CA ALA A 321 11.53 8.46 -10.13
C ALA A 321 11.52 7.02 -10.68
N LEU A 322 11.72 6.00 -9.83
CA LEU A 322 11.79 4.60 -10.23
C LEU A 322 10.42 3.99 -10.53
N LEU A 323 9.38 4.38 -9.76
CA LEU A 323 8.07 3.74 -9.83
C LEU A 323 7.42 3.80 -11.22
N PRO A 324 7.41 4.93 -11.94
CA PRO A 324 6.90 4.98 -13.31
C PRO A 324 7.66 4.06 -14.27
N GLU A 325 8.98 4.00 -14.18
CA GLU A 325 9.81 3.17 -15.06
C GLU A 325 9.60 1.66 -14.80
N LEU A 326 9.44 1.29 -13.54
CA LEU A 326 9.05 -0.07 -13.14
C LEU A 326 7.65 -0.43 -13.66
N MET A 327 6.69 0.50 -13.56
CA MET A 327 5.32 0.26 -14.00
C MET A 327 5.19 0.20 -15.53
N ASN A 328 6.04 0.91 -16.24
CA ASN A 328 6.08 0.92 -17.72
C ASN A 328 6.89 -0.25 -18.30
N GLY A 329 7.45 -1.12 -17.45
CA GLY A 329 8.28 -2.24 -17.89
C GLY A 329 9.63 -1.83 -18.49
N LYS A 330 10.05 -0.57 -18.33
CA LYS A 330 11.39 -0.12 -18.73
C LYS A 330 12.47 -0.73 -17.84
N ILE A 331 12.08 -1.12 -16.63
CA ILE A 331 12.91 -1.81 -15.65
C ILE A 331 12.33 -3.20 -15.42
N ASP A 332 13.08 -4.25 -15.71
CA ASP A 332 12.69 -5.62 -15.48
C ASP A 332 13.14 -6.09 -14.09
N LEU A 333 12.16 -6.38 -13.21
CA LEU A 333 12.42 -6.90 -11.88
C LEU A 333 12.88 -8.36 -11.87
N THR A 334 12.80 -9.07 -13.01
CA THR A 334 13.28 -10.47 -13.09
C THR A 334 14.81 -10.56 -13.10
N GLU A 335 15.49 -9.44 -13.29
CA GLU A 335 16.95 -9.33 -13.22
C GLU A 335 17.49 -8.89 -11.85
N LEU A 336 16.60 -8.65 -10.87
CA LEU A 336 16.92 -8.35 -9.48
C LEU A 336 16.87 -9.61 -8.61
#